data_b8b5252c90d2cde9d6a43b03f974d322
#
_entry.id   b8b5252c90d2cde9d6a43b03f974d322
#
_cell.length_a   1.000
_cell.length_b   1.000
_cell.length_c   1.000
_cell.angle_alpha   90.00
_cell.angle_beta   90.00
_cell.angle_gamma   90.00
#
_symmetry.space_group_name_H-M   'P 1'
#
loop_
_entity.id
_entity.type
_entity.pdbx_description
1 polymer ?
#
loop_
_entity_poly.entity_id
_entity_poly.type
_entity_poly.pdbx_seq_one_letter_code
_entity_poly.pdbx_strand_id
1 'polypeptide(L)'
;MSRIGLDVGGTKSEVLALRADGSEALRTRVASPRDYGALVDTIAELVAQADSALGVRAAPVGIGAPGSPNPKTGLHRNSNLLCMNSKPFAADIATRLARPVRVTNDANCLALSEAIDGAAAGQGAVVFGVILGTGVGGGVVVRGDVVDGGNGIAGEWGHNPLPGLGDADAAVHRCYCGKRGCLEQFLSGPALERRYAQASGTQLALAEIAARAAAGTDAHAVATLDWFVHALARSLSVVVNIIDPHAIVLGGGVSNIPGLAERVQAALPALV
;
A
#
# COMPACT_ATOMS: atom_id res chain seq x y z
N MET A 1 -12.99 16.21 16.24
CA MET A 1 -12.88 15.07 17.18
C MET A 1 -11.47 14.51 17.06
N SER A 2 -10.80 14.30 18.22
CA SER A 2 -9.46 13.65 18.23
C SER A 2 -9.56 12.20 17.73
N ARG A 3 -8.50 11.69 17.09
CA ARG A 3 -8.48 10.37 16.49
C ARG A 3 -7.09 9.74 16.58
N ILE A 4 -7.04 8.41 16.58
CA ILE A 4 -5.80 7.63 16.61
C ILE A 4 -5.74 6.77 15.37
N GLY A 5 -4.65 6.86 14.62
CA GLY A 5 -4.30 5.99 13.52
C GLY A 5 -3.09 5.13 13.86
N LEU A 6 -3.15 3.84 13.52
CA LEU A 6 -1.99 2.96 13.56
C LEU A 6 -1.68 2.43 12.16
N ASP A 7 -0.39 2.41 11.85
CA ASP A 7 0.18 1.66 10.73
C ASP A 7 0.95 0.47 11.30
N VAL A 8 0.39 -0.73 11.12
CA VAL A 8 0.96 -1.99 11.62
C VAL A 8 1.67 -2.67 10.47
N GLY A 9 2.94 -2.37 10.28
CA GLY A 9 3.75 -2.97 9.22
C GLY A 9 4.46 -4.26 9.64
N GLY A 10 5.00 -4.98 8.67
CA GLY A 10 5.72 -6.25 8.90
C GLY A 10 7.00 -6.13 9.74
N THR A 11 7.59 -4.95 9.86
CA THR A 11 8.83 -4.71 10.62
C THR A 11 8.69 -3.63 11.68
N LYS A 12 7.79 -2.67 11.48
CA LYS A 12 7.58 -1.51 12.35
C LYS A 12 6.10 -1.24 12.45
N SER A 13 5.65 -0.82 13.65
CA SER A 13 4.32 -0.29 13.90
C SER A 13 4.43 1.15 14.35
N GLU A 14 3.59 2.01 13.80
CA GLU A 14 3.55 3.45 14.11
C GLU A 14 2.17 3.85 14.59
N VAL A 15 2.11 4.68 15.62
CA VAL A 15 0.89 5.35 16.07
C VAL A 15 0.98 6.83 15.78
N LEU A 16 -0.12 7.40 15.28
CA LEU A 16 -0.32 8.83 15.13
C LEU A 16 -1.60 9.24 15.89
N ALA A 17 -1.47 10.17 16.80
CA ALA A 17 -2.58 10.78 17.53
C ALA A 17 -2.81 12.20 17.01
N LEU A 18 -4.02 12.49 16.53
CA LEU A 18 -4.42 13.79 16.01
C LEU A 18 -5.46 14.43 16.91
N ARG A 19 -5.27 15.73 17.21
CA ARG A 19 -6.27 16.56 17.89
C ARG A 19 -7.44 16.87 16.96
N ALA A 20 -8.49 17.45 17.50
CA ALA A 20 -9.69 17.81 16.76
C ALA A 20 -9.44 18.81 15.62
N ASP A 21 -8.41 19.63 15.75
CA ASP A 21 -7.97 20.62 14.75
C ASP A 21 -7.02 20.03 13.69
N GLY A 22 -6.71 18.71 13.79
CA GLY A 22 -5.81 18.02 12.89
C GLY A 22 -4.34 18.09 13.28
N SER A 23 -3.97 18.84 14.32
CA SER A 23 -2.59 18.92 14.78
C SER A 23 -2.14 17.60 15.43
N GLU A 24 -0.87 17.25 15.24
CA GLU A 24 -0.26 16.06 15.83
C GLU A 24 -0.05 16.23 17.34
N ALA A 25 -0.56 15.28 18.11
CA ALA A 25 -0.35 15.19 19.55
C ALA A 25 0.78 14.23 19.90
N LEU A 26 0.91 13.14 19.15
CA LEU A 26 1.93 12.10 19.32
C LEU A 26 2.17 11.39 18.00
N ARG A 27 3.42 11.11 17.70
CA ARG A 27 3.84 10.12 16.70
C ARG A 27 4.94 9.26 17.32
N THR A 28 4.70 7.95 17.38
CA THR A 28 5.66 7.01 17.94
C THR A 28 5.74 5.77 17.05
N ARG A 29 6.96 5.30 16.83
CA ARG A 29 7.24 4.12 16.00
C ARG A 29 8.07 3.13 16.79
N VAL A 30 7.67 1.86 16.74
CA VAL A 30 8.35 0.73 17.43
C VAL A 30 8.58 -0.42 16.46
N ALA A 31 9.42 -1.38 16.80
CA ALA A 31 9.55 -2.63 16.06
C ALA A 31 8.26 -3.46 16.21
N SER A 32 7.78 -4.06 15.10
CA SER A 32 6.63 -4.97 15.15
C SER A 32 7.05 -6.33 15.72
N PRO A 33 6.43 -6.79 16.82
CA PRO A 33 6.65 -8.14 17.33
C PRO A 33 6.24 -9.22 16.31
N ARG A 34 6.95 -10.34 16.32
CA ARG A 34 6.64 -11.52 15.50
C ARG A 34 5.72 -12.51 16.22
N ASP A 35 5.55 -12.37 17.52
CA ASP A 35 4.55 -13.08 18.33
C ASP A 35 3.23 -12.32 18.31
N TYR A 36 2.13 -13.04 18.16
CA TYR A 36 0.80 -12.43 18.03
C TYR A 36 0.32 -11.75 19.31
N GLY A 37 0.54 -12.38 20.49
CA GLY A 37 0.15 -11.80 21.77
C GLY A 37 0.93 -10.53 22.06
N ALA A 38 2.24 -10.57 21.84
CA ALA A 38 3.11 -9.40 21.99
C ALA A 38 2.74 -8.27 21.00
N LEU A 39 2.30 -8.59 19.78
CA LEU A 39 1.80 -7.59 18.83
C LEU A 39 0.54 -6.90 19.34
N VAL A 40 -0.43 -7.66 19.85
CA VAL A 40 -1.67 -7.13 20.43
C VAL A 40 -1.38 -6.23 21.62
N ASP A 41 -0.47 -6.63 22.50
CA ASP A 41 -0.05 -5.82 23.67
C ASP A 41 0.68 -4.54 23.25
N THR A 42 1.60 -4.64 22.29
CA THR A 42 2.29 -3.45 21.74
C THR A 42 1.33 -2.43 21.15
N ILE A 43 0.31 -2.88 20.39
CA ILE A 43 -0.73 -2.00 19.85
C ILE A 43 -1.51 -1.34 20.98
N ALA A 44 -1.85 -2.09 22.04
CA ALA A 44 -2.55 -1.53 23.18
C ALA A 44 -1.74 -0.47 23.93
N GLU A 45 -0.44 -0.70 24.08
CA GLU A 45 0.50 0.26 24.69
C GLU A 45 0.60 1.55 23.85
N LEU A 46 0.74 1.43 22.54
CA LEU A 46 0.79 2.58 21.64
C LEU A 46 -0.49 3.41 21.69
N VAL A 47 -1.65 2.74 21.75
CA VAL A 47 -2.94 3.41 21.88
C VAL A 47 -3.08 4.10 23.24
N ALA A 48 -2.61 3.49 24.32
CA ALA A 48 -2.63 4.11 25.66
C ALA A 48 -1.77 5.37 25.71
N GLN A 49 -0.58 5.36 25.07
CA GLN A 49 0.27 6.55 24.92
C GLN A 49 -0.44 7.66 24.14
N ALA A 50 -1.13 7.29 23.05
CA ALA A 50 -1.87 8.23 22.22
C ALA A 50 -3.06 8.86 22.97
N ASP A 51 -3.84 8.07 23.72
CA ASP A 51 -4.93 8.57 24.56
C ASP A 51 -4.40 9.55 25.63
N SER A 52 -3.27 9.22 26.26
CA SER A 52 -2.61 10.10 27.23
C SER A 52 -2.17 11.43 26.61
N ALA A 53 -1.55 11.40 25.44
CA ALA A 53 -1.10 12.60 24.72
C ALA A 53 -2.27 13.48 24.24
N LEU A 54 -3.43 12.87 23.96
CA LEU A 54 -4.65 13.59 23.60
C LEU A 54 -5.44 14.10 24.81
N GLY A 55 -5.13 13.61 26.03
CA GLY A 55 -5.90 13.93 27.23
C GLY A 55 -7.31 13.35 27.23
N VAL A 56 -7.55 12.25 26.48
CA VAL A 56 -8.85 11.58 26.35
C VAL A 56 -8.76 10.11 26.72
N ARG A 57 -9.91 9.48 27.08
CA ARG A 57 -9.89 8.07 27.50
C ARG A 57 -10.22 7.07 26.42
N ALA A 58 -10.80 7.48 25.30
CA ALA A 58 -11.26 6.56 24.26
C ALA A 58 -11.44 7.28 22.92
N ALA A 59 -10.36 7.83 22.34
CA ALA A 59 -10.42 8.33 20.99
C ALA A 59 -10.71 7.19 19.99
N PRO A 60 -11.44 7.46 18.89
CA PRO A 60 -11.61 6.49 17.81
C PRO A 60 -10.26 5.98 17.28
N VAL A 61 -10.18 4.67 17.05
CA VAL A 61 -8.96 4.00 16.57
C VAL A 61 -9.22 3.37 15.20
N GLY A 62 -8.38 3.77 14.22
CA GLY A 62 -8.25 3.13 12.92
C GLY A 62 -6.88 2.44 12.79
N ILE A 63 -6.84 1.28 12.17
CA ILE A 63 -5.63 0.48 11.99
C ILE A 63 -5.48 0.10 10.52
N GLY A 64 -4.40 0.55 9.89
CA GLY A 64 -3.89 0.03 8.65
C GLY A 64 -2.96 -1.15 8.92
N ALA A 65 -3.17 -2.27 8.25
CA ALA A 65 -2.34 -3.46 8.41
C ALA A 65 -2.18 -4.21 7.09
N PRO A 66 -1.06 -4.93 6.88
CA PRO A 66 -0.89 -5.75 5.69
C PRO A 66 -1.89 -6.91 5.67
N GLY A 67 -2.44 -7.20 4.51
CA GLY A 67 -3.53 -8.17 4.36
C GLY A 67 -4.90 -7.60 4.72
N SER A 68 -5.87 -8.45 4.97
CA SER A 68 -7.26 -8.02 5.25
C SER A 68 -8.04 -9.03 6.09
N PRO A 69 -9.06 -8.59 6.87
CA PRO A 69 -9.97 -9.52 7.49
C PRO A 69 -10.87 -10.20 6.42
N ASN A 70 -11.08 -11.49 6.56
CA ASN A 70 -12.04 -12.21 5.75
C ASN A 70 -13.46 -11.84 6.21
N PRO A 71 -14.31 -11.25 5.36
CA PRO A 71 -15.64 -10.77 5.79
C PRO A 71 -16.58 -11.88 6.28
N LYS A 72 -16.33 -13.16 5.89
CA LYS A 72 -17.15 -14.29 6.31
C LYS A 72 -16.73 -14.88 7.65
N THR A 73 -15.45 -14.85 7.97
CA THR A 73 -14.92 -15.53 9.18
C THR A 73 -14.38 -14.56 10.22
N GLY A 74 -14.14 -13.30 9.85
CA GLY A 74 -13.46 -12.31 10.68
C GLY A 74 -11.95 -12.55 10.87
N LEU A 75 -11.42 -13.66 10.32
CA LEU A 75 -10.02 -14.00 10.48
C LEU A 75 -9.14 -13.21 9.50
N HIS A 76 -8.03 -12.71 9.99
CA HIS A 76 -7.03 -11.98 9.18
C HIS A 76 -6.29 -12.93 8.24
N ARG A 77 -5.94 -12.47 7.05
CA ARG A 77 -5.28 -13.27 6.01
C ARG A 77 -4.38 -12.42 5.12
N ASN A 78 -3.53 -13.09 4.36
CA ASN A 78 -2.63 -12.50 3.36
C ASN A 78 -1.66 -11.45 3.94
N SER A 79 -1.42 -11.49 5.25
CA SER A 79 -0.46 -10.61 5.90
C SER A 79 0.96 -11.14 5.70
N ASN A 80 1.90 -10.24 5.38
CA ASN A 80 3.33 -10.53 5.45
C ASN A 80 3.86 -10.54 6.90
N LEU A 81 3.09 -9.99 7.85
CA LEU A 81 3.27 -10.20 9.28
C LEU A 81 2.55 -11.50 9.67
N LEU A 82 3.23 -12.63 9.46
CA LEU A 82 2.65 -13.97 9.45
C LEU A 82 1.87 -14.35 10.71
N CYS A 83 2.25 -13.81 11.88
CA CYS A 83 1.56 -14.10 13.15
C CYS A 83 0.09 -13.63 13.17
N MET A 84 -0.29 -12.70 12.29
CA MET A 84 -1.67 -12.21 12.18
C MET A 84 -2.58 -13.18 11.40
N ASN A 85 -2.01 -13.99 10.51
CA ASN A 85 -2.82 -14.86 9.65
C ASN A 85 -3.61 -15.90 10.45
N SER A 86 -4.87 -16.09 10.09
CA SER A 86 -5.83 -16.97 10.76
C SER A 86 -6.16 -16.56 12.21
N LYS A 87 -5.91 -15.29 12.59
CA LYS A 87 -6.27 -14.71 13.89
C LYS A 87 -7.45 -13.75 13.75
N PRO A 88 -8.34 -13.64 14.73
CA PRO A 88 -9.43 -12.66 14.74
C PRO A 88 -8.92 -11.27 15.16
N PHE A 89 -7.91 -10.75 14.45
CA PHE A 89 -7.11 -9.59 14.85
C PHE A 89 -7.96 -8.37 15.24
N ALA A 90 -8.95 -8.01 14.43
CA ALA A 90 -9.81 -6.87 14.72
C ALA A 90 -10.62 -7.06 16.01
N ALA A 91 -11.13 -8.27 16.25
CA ALA A 91 -11.89 -8.59 17.45
C ALA A 91 -11.01 -8.62 18.72
N ASP A 92 -9.79 -9.20 18.60
CA ASP A 92 -8.85 -9.28 19.71
C ASP A 92 -8.38 -7.88 20.13
N ILE A 93 -8.05 -7.01 19.16
CA ILE A 93 -7.68 -5.61 19.45
C ILE A 93 -8.87 -4.86 20.07
N ALA A 94 -10.09 -5.00 19.55
CA ALA A 94 -11.27 -4.36 20.12
C ALA A 94 -11.51 -4.80 21.57
N THR A 95 -11.34 -6.09 21.85
CA THR A 95 -11.45 -6.66 23.20
C THR A 95 -10.35 -6.12 24.11
N ARG A 96 -9.09 -6.10 23.65
CA ARG A 96 -7.93 -5.64 24.43
C ARG A 96 -8.02 -4.16 24.79
N LEU A 97 -8.57 -3.34 23.88
CA LEU A 97 -8.76 -1.90 24.06
C LEU A 97 -10.10 -1.55 24.76
N ALA A 98 -10.99 -2.51 24.95
CA ALA A 98 -12.37 -2.33 25.43
C ALA A 98 -13.16 -1.25 24.67
N ARG A 99 -12.94 -1.14 23.35
CA ARG A 99 -13.61 -0.18 22.46
C ARG A 99 -13.62 -0.66 21.00
N PRO A 100 -14.53 -0.14 20.16
CA PRO A 100 -14.54 -0.45 18.74
C PRO A 100 -13.25 0.02 18.06
N VAL A 101 -12.76 -0.79 17.14
CA VAL A 101 -11.67 -0.44 16.22
C VAL A 101 -12.08 -0.71 14.77
N ARG A 102 -11.52 0.03 13.84
CA ARG A 102 -11.60 -0.29 12.41
C ARG A 102 -10.26 -0.76 11.93
N VAL A 103 -10.21 -1.92 11.28
CA VAL A 103 -9.00 -2.49 10.69
C VAL A 103 -9.23 -2.64 9.20
N THR A 104 -8.33 -2.12 8.39
CA THR A 104 -8.35 -2.30 6.94
C THR A 104 -6.92 -2.47 6.40
N ASN A 105 -6.81 -2.79 5.11
CA ASN A 105 -5.52 -2.88 4.44
C ASN A 105 -4.82 -1.51 4.38
N ASP A 106 -3.49 -1.50 4.41
CA ASP A 106 -2.65 -0.30 4.35
C ASP A 106 -2.88 0.51 3.05
N ALA A 107 -3.03 -0.16 1.90
CA ALA A 107 -3.34 0.49 0.63
C ALA A 107 -4.74 1.14 0.63
N ASN A 108 -5.72 0.54 1.31
CA ASN A 108 -7.04 1.15 1.52
C ASN A 108 -6.94 2.40 2.38
N CYS A 109 -6.08 2.40 3.42
CA CYS A 109 -5.84 3.58 4.25
C CYS A 109 -5.24 4.72 3.42
N LEU A 110 -4.24 4.43 2.57
CA LEU A 110 -3.67 5.42 1.65
C LEU A 110 -4.77 5.97 0.72
N ALA A 111 -5.49 5.09 0.03
CA ALA A 111 -6.51 5.51 -0.93
C ALA A 111 -7.58 6.41 -0.28
N LEU A 112 -8.02 6.06 0.93
CA LEU A 112 -9.00 6.84 1.69
C LEU A 112 -8.45 8.21 2.10
N SER A 113 -7.23 8.26 2.65
CA SER A 113 -6.58 9.51 3.06
C SER A 113 -6.41 10.45 1.86
N GLU A 114 -5.91 9.94 0.74
CA GLU A 114 -5.70 10.73 -0.46
C GLU A 114 -7.01 11.22 -1.10
N ALA A 115 -8.09 10.44 -0.97
CA ALA A 115 -9.41 10.81 -1.48
C ALA A 115 -10.09 11.89 -0.62
N ILE A 116 -9.87 11.89 0.69
CA ILE A 116 -10.58 12.79 1.63
C ILE A 116 -9.87 14.12 1.79
N ASP A 117 -8.57 14.11 2.08
CA ASP A 117 -7.80 15.31 2.42
C ASP A 117 -6.40 15.36 1.76
N GLY A 118 -6.10 14.42 0.85
CA GLY A 118 -4.84 14.36 0.12
C GLY A 118 -4.92 14.84 -1.33
N ALA A 119 -4.07 14.27 -2.21
CA ALA A 119 -3.90 14.70 -3.59
C ALA A 119 -5.15 14.53 -4.47
N ALA A 120 -6.05 13.60 -4.13
CA ALA A 120 -7.30 13.38 -4.84
C ALA A 120 -8.51 14.09 -4.22
N ALA A 121 -8.33 14.88 -3.17
CA ALA A 121 -9.43 15.62 -2.52
C ALA A 121 -10.12 16.54 -3.52
N GLY A 122 -11.45 16.39 -3.64
CA GLY A 122 -12.25 17.18 -4.58
C GLY A 122 -12.11 16.82 -6.06
N GLN A 123 -11.33 15.79 -6.42
CA GLN A 123 -11.12 15.38 -7.82
C GLN A 123 -12.28 14.54 -8.39
N GLY A 124 -13.20 14.07 -7.55
CA GLY A 124 -14.37 13.30 -7.98
C GLY A 124 -14.73 12.15 -7.07
N ALA A 125 -15.73 11.36 -7.49
CA ALA A 125 -16.35 10.35 -6.64
C ALA A 125 -15.60 9.02 -6.57
N VAL A 126 -14.76 8.69 -7.56
CA VAL A 126 -14.03 7.42 -7.64
C VAL A 126 -12.54 7.70 -7.65
N VAL A 127 -11.82 7.18 -6.67
CA VAL A 127 -10.36 7.32 -6.54
C VAL A 127 -9.73 5.92 -6.47
N PHE A 128 -8.67 5.71 -7.22
CA PHE A 128 -7.83 4.52 -7.11
C PHE A 128 -6.48 4.90 -6.51
N GLY A 129 -6.23 4.47 -5.29
CA GLY A 129 -4.93 4.60 -4.63
C GLY A 129 -4.01 3.44 -4.98
N VAL A 130 -2.78 3.74 -5.33
CA VAL A 130 -1.74 2.78 -5.71
C VAL A 130 -0.57 2.89 -4.76
N ILE A 131 -0.18 1.79 -4.12
CA ILE A 131 1.08 1.70 -3.38
C ILE A 131 2.11 0.99 -4.24
N LEU A 132 3.25 1.65 -4.44
CA LEU A 132 4.44 1.13 -5.10
C LEU A 132 5.61 1.22 -4.11
N GLY A 133 5.98 0.09 -3.53
CA GLY A 133 7.03 0.02 -2.50
C GLY A 133 7.81 -1.30 -2.57
N THR A 134 8.00 -1.96 -1.44
CA THR A 134 8.52 -3.34 -1.36
C THR A 134 7.56 -4.32 -2.05
N GLY A 135 6.26 -4.03 -2.00
CA GLY A 135 5.21 -4.71 -2.75
C GLY A 135 4.44 -3.73 -3.66
N VAL A 136 3.36 -4.23 -4.26
CA VAL A 136 2.40 -3.45 -5.05
C VAL A 136 1.00 -3.73 -4.53
N GLY A 137 0.35 -2.68 -4.04
CA GLY A 137 -1.04 -2.74 -3.55
C GLY A 137 -1.90 -1.65 -4.17
N GLY A 138 -3.18 -1.67 -3.85
CA GLY A 138 -4.10 -0.63 -4.22
C GLY A 138 -5.35 -0.62 -3.37
N GLY A 139 -6.07 0.49 -3.41
CA GLY A 139 -7.35 0.66 -2.75
C GLY A 139 -8.32 1.43 -3.65
N VAL A 140 -9.58 1.09 -3.56
CA VAL A 140 -10.66 1.75 -4.29
C VAL A 140 -11.51 2.54 -3.31
N VAL A 141 -11.72 3.82 -3.58
CA VAL A 141 -12.61 4.68 -2.81
C VAL A 141 -13.71 5.20 -3.72
N VAL A 142 -14.96 5.04 -3.29
CA VAL A 142 -16.13 5.52 -4.01
C VAL A 142 -16.97 6.40 -3.07
N ARG A 143 -17.14 7.67 -3.43
CA ARG A 143 -17.89 8.67 -2.65
C ARG A 143 -17.44 8.81 -1.19
N GLY A 144 -16.12 8.70 -0.97
CA GLY A 144 -15.52 8.80 0.35
C GLY A 144 -15.51 7.50 1.18
N ASP A 145 -16.02 6.39 0.64
CA ASP A 145 -16.01 5.10 1.29
C ASP A 145 -15.05 4.12 0.59
N VAL A 146 -14.29 3.37 1.37
CA VAL A 146 -13.44 2.28 0.87
C VAL A 146 -14.32 1.15 0.35
N VAL A 147 -13.99 0.64 -0.81
CA VAL A 147 -14.61 -0.57 -1.37
C VAL A 147 -13.80 -1.79 -0.92
N ASP A 148 -14.28 -2.48 0.10
CA ASP A 148 -13.63 -3.73 0.57
C ASP A 148 -13.91 -4.92 -0.36
N GLY A 149 -15.06 -4.90 -1.05
CA GLY A 149 -15.52 -5.99 -1.90
C GLY A 149 -16.11 -7.17 -1.13
N GLY A 150 -16.82 -8.06 -1.84
CA GLY A 150 -17.51 -9.19 -1.23
C GLY A 150 -16.60 -10.22 -0.55
N ASN A 151 -15.33 -10.22 -0.87
CA ASN A 151 -14.32 -11.09 -0.26
C ASN A 151 -13.23 -10.29 0.50
N GLY A 152 -13.35 -8.97 0.64
CA GLY A 152 -12.35 -8.13 1.30
C GLY A 152 -11.01 -8.11 0.57
N ILE A 153 -11.02 -8.11 -0.76
CA ILE A 153 -9.82 -8.12 -1.62
C ILE A 153 -9.92 -7.11 -2.78
N ALA A 154 -10.86 -6.18 -2.72
CA ALA A 154 -10.89 -5.12 -3.72
C ALA A 154 -9.60 -4.29 -3.62
N GLY A 155 -9.02 -3.98 -4.76
CA GLY A 155 -7.73 -3.28 -4.81
C GLY A 155 -6.48 -4.17 -4.75
N GLU A 156 -6.60 -5.49 -4.59
CA GLU A 156 -5.48 -6.46 -4.62
C GLU A 156 -4.91 -6.66 -6.04
N TRP A 157 -4.81 -5.59 -6.79
CA TRP A 157 -4.41 -5.57 -8.21
C TRP A 157 -2.95 -6.00 -8.42
N GLY A 158 -2.08 -5.81 -7.43
CA GLY A 158 -0.68 -6.23 -7.45
C GLY A 158 -0.50 -7.73 -7.67
N HIS A 159 -1.55 -8.53 -7.42
CA HIS A 159 -1.59 -9.97 -7.67
C HIS A 159 -2.31 -10.37 -8.97
N ASN A 160 -2.65 -9.41 -9.82
CA ASN A 160 -3.06 -9.68 -11.20
C ASN A 160 -1.83 -9.93 -12.08
N PRO A 161 -1.96 -10.69 -13.18
CA PRO A 161 -0.87 -10.86 -14.13
C PRO A 161 -0.53 -9.54 -14.83
N LEU A 162 0.76 -9.32 -15.11
CA LEU A 162 1.19 -8.16 -15.89
C LEU A 162 0.63 -8.27 -17.32
N PRO A 163 -0.12 -7.27 -17.81
CA PRO A 163 -0.67 -7.29 -19.16
C PRO A 163 0.43 -7.38 -20.23
N GLY A 164 0.24 -8.23 -21.22
CA GLY A 164 1.21 -8.45 -22.29
C GLY A 164 2.46 -9.24 -21.92
N LEU A 165 2.45 -9.88 -20.73
CA LEU A 165 3.53 -10.77 -20.31
C LEU A 165 3.39 -12.11 -21.04
N GLY A 166 4.48 -12.60 -21.65
CA GLY A 166 4.53 -13.93 -22.24
C GLY A 166 4.59 -15.03 -21.17
N ASP A 167 4.11 -16.24 -21.49
CA ASP A 167 4.12 -17.38 -20.56
C ASP A 167 5.52 -17.72 -20.02
N ALA A 168 6.54 -17.61 -20.88
CA ALA A 168 7.93 -17.85 -20.49
C ALA A 168 8.41 -16.86 -19.41
N ASP A 169 8.09 -15.58 -19.56
CA ASP A 169 8.45 -14.55 -18.59
C ASP A 169 7.64 -14.69 -17.29
N ALA A 170 6.35 -15.03 -17.40
CA ALA A 170 5.51 -15.32 -16.24
C ALA A 170 6.03 -16.50 -15.43
N ALA A 171 6.57 -17.53 -16.09
CA ALA A 171 7.05 -18.75 -15.43
C ALA A 171 8.22 -18.50 -14.46
N VAL A 172 9.06 -17.51 -14.74
CA VAL A 172 10.27 -17.20 -13.95
C VAL A 172 9.94 -16.46 -12.65
N HIS A 173 8.87 -15.66 -12.62
CA HIS A 173 8.54 -14.78 -11.49
C HIS A 173 7.40 -15.36 -10.63
N ARG A 174 7.80 -16.16 -9.63
CA ARG A 174 6.86 -16.72 -8.64
C ARG A 174 6.56 -15.69 -7.55
N CYS A 175 5.28 -15.41 -7.32
CA CYS A 175 4.82 -14.55 -6.23
C CYS A 175 4.56 -15.37 -4.96
N TYR A 176 4.71 -14.75 -3.78
CA TYR A 176 4.39 -15.39 -2.50
C TYR A 176 2.90 -15.77 -2.37
N CYS A 177 2.01 -15.13 -3.14
CA CYS A 177 0.58 -15.50 -3.20
C CYS A 177 0.33 -16.86 -3.89
N GLY A 178 1.39 -17.55 -4.36
CA GLY A 178 1.34 -18.84 -5.04
C GLY A 178 1.16 -18.76 -6.57
N LYS A 179 0.82 -17.57 -7.11
CA LYS A 179 0.69 -17.34 -8.56
C LYS A 179 2.04 -17.00 -9.20
N ARG A 180 2.05 -16.90 -10.51
CA ARG A 180 3.18 -16.44 -11.32
C ARG A 180 2.78 -15.22 -12.15
N GLY A 181 3.75 -14.36 -12.47
CA GLY A 181 3.52 -13.20 -13.33
C GLY A 181 2.72 -12.06 -12.69
N CYS A 182 2.59 -12.03 -11.36
CA CYS A 182 1.90 -10.95 -10.65
C CYS A 182 2.59 -9.60 -10.88
N LEU A 183 1.82 -8.51 -11.01
CA LEU A 183 2.31 -7.13 -11.17
C LEU A 183 3.41 -6.78 -10.18
N GLU A 184 3.27 -7.19 -8.92
CA GLU A 184 4.25 -6.94 -7.87
C GLU A 184 5.65 -7.44 -8.20
N GLN A 185 5.76 -8.57 -8.91
CA GLN A 185 7.04 -9.14 -9.30
C GLN A 185 7.78 -8.31 -10.36
N PHE A 186 7.13 -7.29 -10.91
CA PHE A 186 7.63 -6.44 -11.98
C PHE A 186 7.67 -4.96 -11.61
N LEU A 187 6.70 -4.47 -10.82
CA LEU A 187 6.49 -3.05 -10.55
C LEU A 187 6.94 -2.61 -9.15
N SER A 188 7.32 -3.54 -8.26
CA SER A 188 7.85 -3.19 -6.93
C SER A 188 9.30 -2.70 -7.01
N GLY A 189 9.76 -1.96 -6.00
CA GLY A 189 11.15 -1.50 -5.91
C GLY A 189 12.17 -2.62 -6.08
N PRO A 190 12.08 -3.72 -5.31
CA PRO A 190 12.97 -4.87 -5.50
C PRO A 190 12.90 -5.51 -6.89
N ALA A 191 11.75 -5.44 -7.57
CA ALA A 191 11.62 -5.94 -8.93
C ALA A 191 12.39 -5.07 -9.94
N LEU A 192 12.34 -3.75 -9.77
CA LEU A 192 13.09 -2.80 -10.61
C LEU A 192 14.60 -2.92 -10.40
N GLU A 193 15.03 -3.08 -9.16
CA GLU A 193 16.44 -3.33 -8.83
C GLU A 193 16.96 -4.62 -9.47
N ARG A 194 16.20 -5.71 -9.42
CA ARG A 194 16.52 -6.97 -10.12
C ARG A 194 16.61 -6.78 -11.62
N ARG A 195 15.62 -6.09 -12.22
CA ARG A 195 15.60 -5.82 -13.67
C ARG A 195 16.85 -5.06 -14.11
N TYR A 196 17.20 -3.99 -13.39
CA TYR A 196 18.39 -3.22 -13.64
C TYR A 196 19.66 -4.09 -13.52
N ALA A 197 19.78 -4.87 -12.45
CA ALA A 197 20.93 -5.74 -12.23
C ALA A 197 21.07 -6.80 -13.32
N GLN A 198 19.99 -7.36 -13.83
CA GLN A 198 20.01 -8.30 -14.94
C GLN A 198 20.50 -7.65 -16.25
N ALA A 199 20.15 -6.39 -16.50
CA ALA A 199 20.53 -5.68 -17.71
C ALA A 199 21.95 -5.12 -17.65
N SER A 200 22.39 -4.61 -16.48
CA SER A 200 23.65 -3.90 -16.31
C SER A 200 24.79 -4.77 -15.73
N GLY A 201 24.45 -5.92 -15.13
CA GLY A 201 25.40 -6.73 -14.34
C GLY A 201 25.76 -6.11 -12.98
N THR A 202 25.12 -5.00 -12.56
CA THR A 202 25.45 -4.23 -11.35
C THR A 202 24.23 -4.13 -10.43
N GLN A 203 24.41 -4.43 -9.14
CA GLN A 203 23.35 -4.25 -8.15
C GLN A 203 23.35 -2.81 -7.63
N LEU A 204 22.23 -2.10 -7.78
CA LEU A 204 22.03 -0.75 -7.24
C LEU A 204 20.67 -0.66 -6.54
N ALA A 205 20.57 0.24 -5.55
CA ALA A 205 19.30 0.63 -4.97
C ALA A 205 18.47 1.46 -5.95
N LEU A 206 17.15 1.36 -5.89
CA LEU A 206 16.24 2.05 -6.81
C LEU A 206 16.47 3.58 -6.84
N ALA A 207 16.77 4.19 -5.70
CA ALA A 207 17.04 5.62 -5.61
C ALA A 207 18.25 6.02 -6.47
N GLU A 208 19.31 5.20 -6.48
CA GLU A 208 20.50 5.42 -7.31
C GLU A 208 20.17 5.19 -8.80
N ILE A 209 19.41 4.15 -9.13
CA ILE A 209 18.94 3.89 -10.49
C ILE A 209 18.15 5.10 -11.01
N ALA A 210 17.23 5.63 -10.18
CA ALA A 210 16.44 6.80 -10.54
C ALA A 210 17.30 8.05 -10.76
N ALA A 211 18.29 8.29 -9.90
CA ALA A 211 19.20 9.41 -10.03
C ALA A 211 20.03 9.33 -11.32
N ARG A 212 20.58 8.16 -11.66
CA ARG A 212 21.35 7.95 -12.89
C ARG A 212 20.49 8.08 -14.15
N ALA A 213 19.26 7.57 -14.10
CA ALA A 213 18.32 7.72 -15.20
C ALA A 213 17.96 9.20 -15.44
N ALA A 214 17.68 9.94 -14.37
CA ALA A 214 17.35 11.37 -14.44
C ALA A 214 18.52 12.21 -14.98
N ALA A 215 19.75 11.84 -14.64
CA ALA A 215 20.96 12.49 -15.16
C ALA A 215 21.32 12.06 -16.59
N GLY A 216 20.69 11.02 -17.14
CA GLY A 216 21.04 10.45 -18.45
C GLY A 216 22.41 9.79 -18.51
N THR A 217 23.00 9.47 -17.36
CA THR A 217 24.37 8.95 -17.26
C THR A 217 24.48 7.43 -17.38
N ASP A 218 23.34 6.73 -17.37
CA ASP A 218 23.28 5.26 -17.40
C ASP A 218 22.11 4.79 -18.28
N ALA A 219 22.42 4.26 -19.46
CA ALA A 219 21.43 3.79 -20.41
C ALA A 219 20.58 2.62 -19.88
N HIS A 220 21.13 1.74 -19.03
CA HIS A 220 20.37 0.65 -18.41
C HIS A 220 19.39 1.18 -17.38
N ALA A 221 19.74 2.22 -16.64
CA ALA A 221 18.84 2.89 -15.71
C ALA A 221 17.67 3.56 -16.45
N VAL A 222 17.97 4.31 -17.52
CA VAL A 222 16.94 4.92 -18.39
C VAL A 222 16.02 3.85 -18.95
N ALA A 223 16.55 2.80 -19.58
CA ALA A 223 15.74 1.73 -20.15
C ALA A 223 14.89 0.98 -19.11
N THR A 224 15.39 0.81 -17.89
CA THR A 224 14.66 0.19 -16.77
C THR A 224 13.43 1.04 -16.40
N LEU A 225 13.61 2.35 -16.25
CA LEU A 225 12.50 3.24 -15.87
C LEU A 225 11.52 3.49 -17.02
N ASP A 226 11.98 3.55 -18.27
CA ASP A 226 11.10 3.65 -19.43
C ASP A 226 10.20 2.41 -19.54
N TRP A 227 10.78 1.22 -19.39
CA TRP A 227 10.01 -0.01 -19.34
C TRP A 227 9.00 -0.01 -18.19
N PHE A 228 9.42 0.44 -16.99
CA PHE A 228 8.56 0.51 -15.80
C PHE A 228 7.35 1.42 -16.04
N VAL A 229 7.54 2.61 -16.58
CA VAL A 229 6.45 3.55 -16.91
C VAL A 229 5.44 2.90 -17.84
N HIS A 230 5.90 2.25 -18.92
CA HIS A 230 5.01 1.58 -19.87
C HIS A 230 4.30 0.38 -19.24
N ALA A 231 4.98 -0.42 -18.42
CA ALA A 231 4.39 -1.55 -17.73
C ALA A 231 3.33 -1.11 -16.71
N LEU A 232 3.62 -0.04 -15.94
CA LEU A 232 2.69 0.57 -14.99
C LEU A 232 1.46 1.15 -15.71
N ALA A 233 1.66 1.92 -16.78
CA ALA A 233 0.56 2.49 -17.56
C ALA A 233 -0.36 1.40 -18.14
N ARG A 234 0.20 0.33 -18.73
CA ARG A 234 -0.59 -0.82 -19.20
C ARG A 234 -1.36 -1.51 -18.08
N SER A 235 -0.77 -1.60 -16.90
CA SER A 235 -1.46 -2.19 -15.74
C SER A 235 -2.60 -1.32 -15.26
N LEU A 236 -2.40 0.00 -15.23
CA LEU A 236 -3.41 0.98 -14.84
C LEU A 236 -4.52 1.10 -15.89
N SER A 237 -4.25 0.90 -17.19
CA SER A 237 -5.30 0.94 -18.20
C SER A 237 -6.38 -0.13 -17.97
N VAL A 238 -6.03 -1.29 -17.40
CA VAL A 238 -7.00 -2.30 -16.99
C VAL A 238 -7.91 -1.76 -15.87
N VAL A 239 -7.35 -1.05 -14.91
CA VAL A 239 -8.11 -0.43 -13.82
C VAL A 239 -9.03 0.66 -14.37
N VAL A 240 -8.51 1.52 -15.25
CA VAL A 240 -9.30 2.58 -15.91
C VAL A 240 -10.49 1.96 -16.66
N ASN A 241 -10.27 0.91 -17.45
CA ASN A 241 -11.33 0.27 -18.22
C ASN A 241 -12.39 -0.47 -17.35
N ILE A 242 -12.11 -0.73 -16.06
CA ILE A 242 -13.05 -1.44 -15.17
C ILE A 242 -13.82 -0.47 -14.28
N ILE A 243 -13.14 0.53 -13.67
CA ILE A 243 -13.76 1.39 -12.65
C ILE A 243 -13.81 2.87 -13.05
N ASP A 244 -13.18 3.27 -14.16
CA ASP A 244 -13.15 4.64 -14.68
C ASP A 244 -12.91 5.67 -13.56
N PRO A 245 -11.74 5.66 -12.88
CA PRO A 245 -11.52 6.50 -11.72
C PRO A 245 -11.34 7.96 -12.13
N HIS A 246 -11.87 8.88 -11.34
CA HIS A 246 -11.66 10.33 -11.52
C HIS A 246 -10.21 10.72 -11.22
N ALA A 247 -9.57 10.01 -10.29
CA ALA A 247 -8.16 10.22 -9.96
C ALA A 247 -7.48 8.89 -9.62
N ILE A 248 -6.20 8.79 -10.03
CA ILE A 248 -5.28 7.73 -9.61
C ILE A 248 -4.17 8.39 -8.81
N VAL A 249 -3.97 7.96 -7.57
CA VAL A 249 -2.90 8.47 -6.70
C VAL A 249 -1.81 7.43 -6.57
N LEU A 250 -0.56 7.84 -6.79
CA LEU A 250 0.61 7.00 -6.62
C LEU A 250 1.29 7.30 -5.29
N GLY A 251 1.42 6.29 -4.43
CA GLY A 251 2.10 6.37 -3.15
C GLY A 251 3.17 5.28 -2.99
N GLY A 252 3.87 5.31 -1.86
CA GLY A 252 4.98 4.40 -1.56
C GLY A 252 6.33 4.89 -2.10
N GLY A 253 7.42 4.21 -1.73
CA GLY A 253 8.78 4.67 -2.02
C GLY A 253 9.13 4.76 -3.52
N VAL A 254 8.52 3.92 -4.35
CA VAL A 254 8.74 3.94 -5.81
C VAL A 254 8.07 5.14 -6.48
N SER A 255 6.98 5.66 -5.90
CA SER A 255 6.29 6.85 -6.43
C SER A 255 7.14 8.12 -6.37
N ASN A 256 8.22 8.12 -5.58
CA ASN A 256 9.18 9.22 -5.49
C ASN A 256 10.13 9.34 -6.70
N ILE A 257 10.04 8.42 -7.68
CA ILE A 257 10.78 8.57 -8.93
C ILE A 257 10.35 9.86 -9.62
N PRO A 258 11.29 10.79 -9.91
CA PRO A 258 10.95 12.09 -10.50
C PRO A 258 10.17 11.96 -11.82
N GLY A 259 9.08 12.70 -11.95
CA GLY A 259 8.24 12.73 -13.15
C GLY A 259 7.46 11.46 -13.43
N LEU A 260 7.36 10.51 -12.46
CA LEU A 260 6.67 9.25 -12.69
C LEU A 260 5.18 9.45 -13.02
N ALA A 261 4.47 10.27 -12.25
CA ALA A 261 3.05 10.48 -12.43
C ALA A 261 2.74 11.09 -13.80
N GLU A 262 3.47 12.11 -14.18
CA GLU A 262 3.34 12.80 -15.47
C GLU A 262 3.63 11.88 -16.65
N ARG A 263 4.68 11.06 -16.55
CA ARG A 263 5.05 10.09 -17.59
C ARG A 263 4.00 9.00 -17.76
N VAL A 264 3.47 8.49 -16.66
CA VAL A 264 2.40 7.48 -16.68
C VAL A 264 1.12 8.09 -17.24
N GLN A 265 0.75 9.30 -16.81
CA GLN A 265 -0.41 10.02 -17.32
C GLN A 265 -0.31 10.26 -18.83
N ALA A 266 0.87 10.61 -19.34
CA ALA A 266 1.10 10.82 -20.77
C ALA A 266 0.98 9.52 -21.59
N ALA A 267 1.29 8.37 -20.99
CA ALA A 267 1.25 7.07 -21.66
C ALA A 267 -0.17 6.43 -21.69
N LEU A 268 -1.05 6.78 -20.73
CA LEU A 268 -2.37 6.17 -20.57
C LEU A 268 -3.32 6.33 -21.79
N PRO A 269 -3.45 7.52 -22.42
CA PRO A 269 -4.44 7.71 -23.50
C PRO A 269 -4.27 6.78 -24.70
N ALA A 270 -3.07 6.25 -24.92
CA ALA A 270 -2.82 5.29 -26.00
C ALA A 270 -3.18 3.84 -25.62
N LEU A 271 -3.58 3.60 -24.37
CA LEU A 271 -3.79 2.27 -23.80
C LEU A 271 -5.24 2.03 -23.32
N VAL A 272 -6.06 3.06 -23.28
CA VAL A 272 -7.46 3.02 -22.83
C VAL A 272 -8.44 3.28 -23.98
#